data_1294fed9f00a03275d19cc145a2a4b9d
#
_entry.id   1294fed9f00a03275d19cc145a2a4b9d
#
_cell.length_a   1.000
_cell.length_b   1.000
_cell.length_c   1.000
_cell.angle_alpha   90.00
_cell.angle_beta   90.00
_cell.angle_gamma   90.00
#
_symmetry.space_group_name_H-M   'P 1'
#
loop_
_entity.id
_entity.type
_entity.pdbx_description
1 polymer ?
#
loop_
_entity_poly.entity_id
_entity_poly.type
_entity_poly.pdbx_seq_one_letter_code
_entity_poly.pdbx_strand_id
1 'polypeptide(L)'
;MSALTARAWRTGRARLDTALLRLATRRHRLIGIAALRVVIGFATVLYCLSDYSRRRFLWGPDSYNSLSTAKGALPRWGFSLFLWSHSTLWFEVVFHAVIVVALAFMIFGGRWLTLAQAVMMWSLHNRNQDVLEGGDNLAQILILFMVFTVSDAYFAPGAKRRRARLREREQPTVSTVLHNLAAFLIVFQTAVLYLAAGYWKITGKMWQDGVAMYYISRITGFQMSAAYTHLMSNAYVGTAVCYFTIAVELALPFAILSARPWVRKANTLALEAMHVGIMVCMGLVCFGLLMIGADCTCLRDDDYRSLARRLRTLKERLLPRGWSPLPARGMSPVAIATGQDGVADA
;
A
#
# COMPACT_ATOMS: atom_id res chain seq x y z
N MET A 1 -15.35 -36.01 -32.09
CA MET A 1 -15.52 -35.20 -30.85
C MET A 1 -16.90 -35.45 -30.30
N SER A 2 -17.03 -35.96 -29.07
CA SER A 2 -18.35 -36.27 -28.50
C SER A 2 -19.14 -34.99 -28.21
N ALA A 3 -20.48 -35.07 -28.22
CA ALA A 3 -21.37 -33.94 -27.91
C ALA A 3 -21.07 -33.32 -26.52
N LEU A 4 -20.57 -34.12 -25.59
CA LEU A 4 -20.13 -33.68 -24.27
C LEU A 4 -18.89 -32.79 -24.33
N THR A 5 -17.89 -33.09 -25.17
CA THR A 5 -16.68 -32.27 -25.33
C THR A 5 -17.02 -30.95 -26.02
N ALA A 6 -17.89 -30.94 -27.01
CA ALA A 6 -18.36 -29.71 -27.68
C ALA A 6 -19.19 -28.79 -26.75
N ARG A 7 -19.96 -29.36 -25.83
CA ARG A 7 -20.75 -28.63 -24.83
C ARG A 7 -19.83 -28.01 -23.75
N ALA A 8 -18.86 -28.81 -23.26
CA ALA A 8 -17.86 -28.33 -22.29
C ALA A 8 -16.99 -27.19 -22.88
N TRP A 9 -16.63 -27.28 -24.15
CA TRP A 9 -15.85 -26.27 -24.84
C TRP A 9 -16.65 -24.96 -25.04
N ARG A 10 -17.92 -25.04 -25.44
CA ARG A 10 -18.81 -23.86 -25.55
C ARG A 10 -19.06 -23.16 -24.22
N THR A 11 -19.29 -23.93 -23.13
CA THR A 11 -19.44 -23.36 -21.78
C THR A 11 -18.15 -22.76 -21.25
N GLY A 12 -16.99 -23.34 -21.55
CA GLY A 12 -15.68 -22.79 -21.20
C GLY A 12 -15.42 -21.45 -21.92
N ARG A 13 -15.68 -21.40 -23.22
CA ARG A 13 -15.53 -20.18 -24.05
C ARG A 13 -16.46 -19.05 -23.59
N ALA A 14 -17.74 -19.34 -23.34
CA ALA A 14 -18.67 -18.34 -22.82
C ALA A 14 -18.27 -17.78 -21.45
N ARG A 15 -17.70 -18.62 -20.57
CA ARG A 15 -17.16 -18.15 -19.29
C ARG A 15 -15.94 -17.27 -19.47
N LEU A 16 -15.04 -17.61 -20.39
CA LEU A 16 -13.87 -16.81 -20.74
C LEU A 16 -14.26 -15.46 -21.30
N ASP A 17 -15.18 -15.43 -22.28
CA ASP A 17 -15.69 -14.20 -22.89
C ASP A 17 -16.34 -13.28 -21.84
N THR A 18 -17.12 -13.85 -20.91
CA THR A 18 -17.71 -13.12 -19.80
C THR A 18 -16.65 -12.57 -18.86
N ALA A 19 -15.59 -13.32 -18.56
CA ALA A 19 -14.48 -12.87 -17.73
C ALA A 19 -13.69 -11.73 -18.40
N LEU A 20 -13.38 -11.86 -19.68
CA LEU A 20 -12.70 -10.84 -20.48
C LEU A 20 -13.52 -9.55 -20.58
N LEU A 21 -14.83 -9.66 -20.82
CA LEU A 21 -15.73 -8.51 -20.80
C LEU A 21 -15.73 -7.80 -19.44
N ARG A 22 -15.78 -8.54 -18.33
CA ARG A 22 -15.70 -7.95 -16.98
C ARG A 22 -14.37 -7.24 -16.74
N LEU A 23 -13.25 -7.81 -17.20
CA LEU A 23 -11.93 -7.18 -17.11
C LEU A 23 -11.81 -5.93 -17.98
N ALA A 24 -12.54 -5.86 -19.09
CA ALA A 24 -12.56 -4.69 -19.97
C ALA A 24 -13.52 -3.59 -19.50
N THR A 25 -14.58 -3.93 -18.74
CA THR A 25 -15.64 -2.99 -18.33
C THR A 25 -15.55 -2.52 -16.89
N ARG A 26 -15.01 -3.34 -15.97
CA ARG A 26 -14.98 -3.03 -14.53
C ARG A 26 -13.55 -2.98 -14.00
N ARG A 27 -13.27 -1.95 -13.20
CA ARG A 27 -12.00 -1.83 -12.49
C ARG A 27 -12.03 -2.62 -11.18
N HIS A 28 -10.97 -3.38 -10.94
CA HIS A 28 -10.81 -4.23 -9.77
C HIS A 28 -9.76 -3.68 -8.81
N ARG A 29 -9.81 -4.11 -7.54
CA ARG A 29 -8.81 -3.80 -6.49
C ARG A 29 -8.65 -2.29 -6.18
N LEU A 30 -9.69 -1.52 -6.38
CA LEU A 30 -9.68 -0.07 -6.16
C LEU A 30 -9.36 0.30 -4.71
N ILE A 31 -9.85 -0.49 -3.72
CA ILE A 31 -9.63 -0.22 -2.30
C ILE A 31 -8.17 -0.49 -1.94
N GLY A 32 -7.64 -1.67 -2.32
CA GLY A 32 -6.25 -2.03 -2.04
C GLY A 32 -5.23 -1.08 -2.69
N ILE A 33 -5.46 -0.68 -3.95
CA ILE A 33 -4.62 0.30 -4.65
C ILE A 33 -4.67 1.67 -3.96
N ALA A 34 -5.84 2.11 -3.51
CA ALA A 34 -5.96 3.36 -2.77
C ALA A 34 -5.27 3.28 -1.39
N ALA A 35 -5.31 2.13 -0.73
CA ALA A 35 -4.57 1.89 0.51
C ALA A 35 -3.05 1.94 0.26
N LEU A 36 -2.55 1.23 -0.76
CA LEU A 36 -1.13 1.27 -1.16
C LEU A 36 -0.67 2.70 -1.44
N ARG A 37 -1.47 3.53 -2.13
CA ARG A 37 -1.19 4.94 -2.35
C ARG A 37 -0.96 5.70 -1.04
N VAL A 38 -1.90 5.56 -0.10
CA VAL A 38 -1.81 6.23 1.21
C VAL A 38 -0.55 5.80 1.94
N VAL A 39 -0.27 4.50 1.94
CA VAL A 39 0.89 3.93 2.63
C VAL A 39 2.21 4.38 2.01
N ILE A 40 2.36 4.34 0.68
CA ILE A 40 3.59 4.83 0.02
C ILE A 40 3.82 6.31 0.33
N GLY A 41 2.77 7.15 0.22
CA GLY A 41 2.91 8.58 0.54
C GLY A 41 3.29 8.80 2.00
N PHE A 42 2.64 8.10 2.93
CA PHE A 42 2.93 8.18 4.37
C PHE A 42 4.35 7.68 4.70
N ALA A 43 4.76 6.53 4.16
CA ALA A 43 6.10 5.99 4.37
C ALA A 43 7.19 6.92 3.83
N THR A 44 6.99 7.55 2.65
CA THR A 44 7.92 8.55 2.11
C THR A 44 8.05 9.76 3.03
N VAL A 45 6.93 10.29 3.54
CA VAL A 45 6.95 11.41 4.49
C VAL A 45 7.66 11.01 5.78
N LEU A 46 7.30 9.85 6.33
CA LEU A 46 7.92 9.33 7.56
C LEU A 46 9.43 9.16 7.40
N TYR A 47 9.88 8.57 6.30
CA TYR A 47 11.29 8.37 5.96
C TYR A 47 12.04 9.71 5.91
N CYS A 48 11.50 10.71 5.22
CA CYS A 48 12.11 12.06 5.18
C CYS A 48 12.12 12.75 6.55
N LEU A 49 11.08 12.58 7.36
CA LEU A 49 10.98 13.22 8.68
C LEU A 49 11.84 12.53 9.74
N SER A 50 11.97 11.21 9.71
CA SER A 50 12.81 10.45 10.65
C SER A 50 14.27 10.89 10.62
N ASP A 51 14.76 11.20 9.42
CA ASP A 51 16.14 11.65 9.23
C ASP A 51 16.27 13.14 8.88
N TYR A 52 15.24 13.94 9.18
CA TYR A 52 15.20 15.35 8.81
C TYR A 52 16.39 16.16 9.32
N SER A 53 16.82 15.93 10.56
CA SER A 53 17.99 16.60 11.14
C SER A 53 19.30 16.19 10.47
N ARG A 54 19.36 14.96 9.95
CA ARG A 54 20.53 14.37 9.28
C ARG A 54 20.44 14.42 7.75
N ARG A 55 19.40 15.07 7.17
CA ARG A 55 19.12 15.06 5.72
C ARG A 55 20.29 15.50 4.86
N ARG A 56 21.06 16.52 5.32
CA ARG A 56 22.23 17.02 4.59
C ARG A 56 23.37 16.01 4.58
N PHE A 57 23.58 15.32 5.70
CA PHE A 57 24.58 14.27 5.81
C PHE A 57 24.22 13.07 4.92
N LEU A 58 22.94 12.71 4.83
CA LEU A 58 22.49 11.54 4.06
C LEU A 58 22.34 11.82 2.57
N TRP A 59 21.78 12.97 2.19
CA TRP A 59 21.39 13.27 0.80
C TRP A 59 21.92 14.62 0.27
N GLY A 60 22.54 15.43 1.10
CA GLY A 60 23.02 16.77 0.75
C GLY A 60 24.19 16.75 -0.25
N PRO A 61 24.59 17.92 -0.76
CA PRO A 61 25.74 18.01 -1.66
C PRO A 61 27.04 17.57 -1.00
N ASP A 62 27.21 17.85 0.31
CA ASP A 62 28.36 17.49 1.13
C ASP A 62 28.11 16.22 1.99
N SER A 63 27.28 15.31 1.51
CA SER A 63 26.98 14.07 2.23
C SER A 63 28.21 13.14 2.25
N TYR A 64 28.21 12.17 3.19
CA TYR A 64 29.25 11.13 3.25
C TYR A 64 29.42 10.37 1.91
N ASN A 65 28.34 10.21 1.15
CA ASN A 65 28.37 9.69 -0.21
C ASN A 65 28.41 10.88 -1.19
N SER A 66 29.61 11.19 -1.72
CA SER A 66 29.81 12.34 -2.60
C SER A 66 28.91 12.30 -3.85
N LEU A 67 28.66 13.47 -4.45
CA LEU A 67 27.85 13.52 -5.68
C LEU A 67 28.49 12.76 -6.84
N SER A 68 29.83 12.74 -6.91
CA SER A 68 30.55 11.95 -7.94
C SER A 68 30.40 10.44 -7.72
N THR A 69 30.54 10.00 -6.47
CA THR A 69 30.31 8.59 -6.11
C THR A 69 28.88 8.16 -6.37
N ALA A 70 27.90 8.97 -5.95
CA ALA A 70 26.50 8.69 -6.21
C ALA A 70 26.17 8.65 -7.72
N LYS A 71 26.74 9.57 -8.52
CA LYS A 71 26.61 9.54 -9.99
C LYS A 71 27.22 8.28 -10.60
N GLY A 72 28.40 7.86 -10.10
CA GLY A 72 29.06 6.64 -10.58
C GLY A 72 28.32 5.35 -10.22
N ALA A 73 27.55 5.36 -9.13
CA ALA A 73 26.72 4.21 -8.70
C ALA A 73 25.39 4.11 -9.47
N LEU A 74 24.97 5.14 -10.19
CA LEU A 74 23.72 5.10 -10.94
C LEU A 74 23.80 4.07 -12.08
N PRO A 75 22.75 3.26 -12.28
CA PRO A 75 22.62 2.46 -13.47
C PRO A 75 22.55 3.36 -14.72
N ARG A 76 22.89 2.82 -15.89
CA ARG A 76 22.98 3.58 -17.17
C ARG A 76 21.72 4.44 -17.48
N TRP A 77 20.57 4.02 -16.99
CA TRP A 77 19.27 4.69 -17.16
C TRP A 77 18.80 5.39 -15.87
N GLY A 78 19.64 5.38 -14.82
CA GLY A 78 19.32 5.99 -13.54
C GLY A 78 19.44 7.51 -13.57
N PHE A 79 18.58 8.19 -12.85
CA PHE A 79 18.66 9.62 -12.61
C PHE A 79 18.30 9.98 -11.18
N SER A 80 18.74 11.14 -10.73
CA SER A 80 18.30 11.76 -9.48
C SER A 80 18.32 13.27 -9.60
N LEU A 81 17.23 13.92 -9.25
CA LEU A 81 17.13 15.38 -9.23
C LEU A 81 18.15 16.00 -8.26
N PHE A 82 18.50 15.30 -7.18
CA PHE A 82 19.52 15.73 -6.22
C PHE A 82 20.92 15.87 -6.82
N LEU A 83 21.20 15.18 -7.92
CA LEU A 83 22.51 15.14 -8.57
C LEU A 83 22.69 16.22 -9.66
N TRP A 84 21.66 17.07 -9.89
CA TRP A 84 21.70 18.09 -10.95
C TRP A 84 22.51 19.33 -10.54
N SER A 85 22.65 19.60 -9.23
CA SER A 85 23.36 20.76 -8.73
C SER A 85 24.07 20.46 -7.41
N HIS A 86 25.22 21.11 -7.19
CA HIS A 86 25.95 21.14 -5.91
C HIS A 86 25.39 22.18 -4.91
N SER A 87 24.37 22.96 -5.31
CA SER A 87 23.79 24.00 -4.45
C SER A 87 23.02 23.39 -3.27
N THR A 88 23.32 23.85 -2.07
CA THR A 88 22.55 23.53 -0.86
C THR A 88 21.10 23.99 -0.99
N LEU A 89 20.85 25.14 -1.62
CA LEU A 89 19.48 25.61 -1.88
C LEU A 89 18.72 24.65 -2.79
N TRP A 90 19.35 24.19 -3.88
CA TRP A 90 18.76 23.20 -4.76
C TRP A 90 18.39 21.91 -4.01
N PHE A 91 19.31 21.42 -3.20
CA PHE A 91 19.06 20.25 -2.35
C PHE A 91 17.84 20.47 -1.45
N GLU A 92 17.78 21.59 -0.71
CA GLU A 92 16.65 21.87 0.20
C GLU A 92 15.33 21.97 -0.58
N VAL A 93 15.31 22.61 -1.73
CA VAL A 93 14.09 22.70 -2.58
C VAL A 93 13.64 21.33 -3.01
N VAL A 94 14.53 20.47 -3.52
CA VAL A 94 14.17 19.13 -3.97
C VAL A 94 13.72 18.25 -2.79
N PHE A 95 14.41 18.31 -1.65
CA PHE A 95 14.07 17.51 -0.48
C PHE A 95 12.68 17.87 0.08
N HIS A 96 12.37 19.15 0.20
CA HIS A 96 11.04 19.57 0.64
C HIS A 96 9.96 19.30 -0.42
N ALA A 97 10.30 19.37 -1.70
CA ALA A 97 9.41 18.98 -2.78
C ALA A 97 9.04 17.47 -2.70
N VAL A 98 9.97 16.59 -2.30
CA VAL A 98 9.66 15.16 -2.03
C VAL A 98 8.56 15.05 -0.97
N ILE A 99 8.68 15.78 0.15
CA ILE A 99 7.70 15.74 1.24
C ILE A 99 6.33 16.27 0.78
N VAL A 100 6.32 17.43 0.11
CA VAL A 100 5.08 18.06 -0.37
C VAL A 100 4.36 17.18 -1.40
N VAL A 101 5.10 16.62 -2.36
CA VAL A 101 4.54 15.70 -3.37
C VAL A 101 4.02 14.44 -2.71
N ALA A 102 4.73 13.87 -1.74
CA ALA A 102 4.28 12.67 -1.02
C ALA A 102 2.99 12.93 -0.23
N LEU A 103 2.85 14.08 0.44
CA LEU A 103 1.63 14.50 1.12
C LEU A 103 0.48 14.69 0.12
N ALA A 104 0.71 15.39 -0.98
CA ALA A 104 -0.28 15.59 -2.02
C ALA A 104 -0.73 14.25 -2.64
N PHE A 105 0.22 13.37 -2.95
CA PHE A 105 -0.06 12.02 -3.45
C PHE A 105 -0.88 11.20 -2.44
N MET A 106 -0.48 11.21 -1.17
CA MET A 106 -1.18 10.53 -0.09
C MET A 106 -2.64 10.99 0.03
N ILE A 107 -2.90 12.30 -0.05
CA ILE A 107 -4.22 12.88 0.17
C ILE A 107 -5.09 12.78 -1.09
N PHE A 108 -4.60 13.23 -2.23
CA PHE A 108 -5.40 13.42 -3.44
C PHE A 108 -5.31 12.25 -4.41
N GLY A 109 -4.14 11.65 -4.59
CA GLY A 109 -3.90 10.61 -5.59
C GLY A 109 -4.05 11.11 -7.04
N GLY A 110 -4.32 10.18 -7.96
CA GLY A 110 -4.45 10.48 -9.38
C GLY A 110 -3.14 10.30 -10.15
N ARG A 111 -3.26 10.11 -11.48
CA ARG A 111 -2.14 9.72 -12.35
C ARG A 111 -0.92 10.65 -12.27
N TRP A 112 -1.16 11.95 -12.31
CA TRP A 112 -0.05 12.93 -12.35
C TRP A 112 0.70 13.02 -11.02
N LEU A 113 -0.04 12.96 -9.89
CA LEU A 113 0.60 12.89 -8.58
C LEU A 113 1.32 11.56 -8.36
N THR A 114 0.79 10.45 -8.89
CA THR A 114 1.48 9.15 -8.86
C THR A 114 2.79 9.22 -9.65
N LEU A 115 2.80 9.84 -10.83
CA LEU A 115 4.01 10.03 -11.64
C LEU A 115 5.00 10.94 -10.92
N ALA A 116 4.55 12.08 -10.38
CA ALA A 116 5.42 12.99 -9.62
C ALA A 116 6.03 12.27 -8.40
N GLN A 117 5.24 11.51 -7.65
CA GLN A 117 5.74 10.71 -6.52
C GLN A 117 6.75 9.65 -6.98
N ALA A 118 6.53 8.99 -8.11
CA ALA A 118 7.48 8.03 -8.66
C ALA A 118 8.83 8.70 -8.99
N VAL A 119 8.82 9.88 -9.60
CA VAL A 119 10.04 10.65 -9.92
C VAL A 119 10.75 11.10 -8.64
N MET A 120 10.00 11.61 -7.65
CA MET A 120 10.58 12.07 -6.38
C MET A 120 11.19 10.93 -5.58
N MET A 121 10.45 9.80 -5.43
CA MET A 121 10.94 8.62 -4.73
C MET A 121 12.16 8.02 -5.43
N TRP A 122 12.12 7.89 -6.75
CA TRP A 122 13.26 7.46 -7.56
C TRP A 122 14.49 8.34 -7.36
N SER A 123 14.29 9.67 -7.35
CA SER A 123 15.37 10.63 -7.14
C SER A 123 15.97 10.52 -5.74
N LEU A 124 15.15 10.39 -4.71
CA LEU A 124 15.59 10.25 -3.32
C LEU A 124 16.41 8.98 -3.12
N HIS A 125 15.91 7.84 -3.60
CA HIS A 125 16.54 6.54 -3.48
C HIS A 125 17.87 6.47 -4.26
N ASN A 126 17.91 6.99 -5.48
CA ASN A 126 19.14 7.02 -6.28
C ASN A 126 20.18 8.04 -5.79
N ARG A 127 19.81 8.97 -4.91
CA ARG A 127 20.79 9.85 -4.27
C ARG A 127 21.63 9.11 -3.24
N ASN A 128 21.02 8.17 -2.52
CA ASN A 128 21.70 7.36 -1.52
C ASN A 128 21.07 5.97 -1.46
N GLN A 129 21.76 4.98 -2.05
CA GLN A 129 21.29 3.60 -2.11
C GLN A 129 21.63 2.81 -0.84
N ASP A 130 22.57 3.29 -0.02
CA ASP A 130 23.04 2.58 1.18
C ASP A 130 21.98 2.55 2.30
N VAL A 131 20.99 3.45 2.25
CA VAL A 131 19.92 3.56 3.25
C VAL A 131 18.62 2.90 2.81
N LEU A 132 18.62 2.19 1.67
CA LEU A 132 17.43 1.53 1.15
C LEU A 132 17.15 0.19 1.83
N GLU A 133 15.88 -0.03 2.10
CA GLU A 133 15.35 -1.30 2.59
C GLU A 133 14.66 -2.08 1.45
N GLY A 134 14.40 -3.37 1.67
CA GLY A 134 13.69 -4.20 0.68
C GLY A 134 12.30 -3.69 0.32
N GLY A 135 11.62 -3.03 1.26
CA GLY A 135 10.32 -2.39 1.03
C GLY A 135 10.38 -1.24 0.03
N ASP A 136 11.48 -0.46 0.04
CA ASP A 136 11.68 0.65 -0.89
C ASP A 136 11.81 0.16 -2.34
N ASN A 137 12.56 -0.92 -2.55
CA ASN A 137 12.69 -1.54 -3.87
C ASN A 137 11.34 -2.04 -4.40
N LEU A 138 10.55 -2.68 -3.54
CA LEU A 138 9.20 -3.09 -3.91
C LEU A 138 8.33 -1.88 -4.25
N ALA A 139 8.30 -0.85 -3.40
CA ALA A 139 7.50 0.34 -3.60
C ALA A 139 7.85 1.08 -4.90
N GLN A 140 9.14 1.14 -5.28
CA GLN A 140 9.58 1.69 -6.56
C GLN A 140 8.96 0.96 -7.76
N ILE A 141 8.94 -0.38 -7.73
CA ILE A 141 8.33 -1.18 -8.80
C ILE A 141 6.81 -0.98 -8.81
N LEU A 142 6.17 -1.04 -7.65
CA LEU A 142 4.72 -0.94 -7.56
C LEU A 142 4.21 0.44 -8.01
N ILE A 143 4.91 1.53 -7.68
CA ILE A 143 4.47 2.87 -8.05
C ILE A 143 4.50 3.10 -9.57
N LEU A 144 5.41 2.47 -10.30
CA LEU A 144 5.45 2.53 -11.77
C LEU A 144 4.17 1.92 -12.37
N PHE A 145 3.72 0.78 -11.85
CA PHE A 145 2.45 0.20 -12.27
C PHE A 145 1.26 1.06 -11.82
N MET A 146 1.34 1.66 -10.63
CA MET A 146 0.27 2.52 -10.11
C MET A 146 -0.03 3.74 -10.98
N VAL A 147 0.90 4.23 -11.80
CA VAL A 147 0.66 5.32 -12.78
C VAL A 147 -0.50 4.99 -13.73
N PHE A 148 -0.71 3.72 -14.03
CA PHE A 148 -1.78 3.25 -14.93
C PHE A 148 -3.06 2.91 -14.19
N THR A 149 -3.10 3.03 -12.86
CA THR A 149 -4.26 2.70 -12.03
C THR A 149 -5.09 3.93 -11.65
N VAL A 150 -6.30 3.68 -11.18
CA VAL A 150 -7.16 4.68 -10.53
C VAL A 150 -6.93 4.57 -9.03
N SER A 151 -6.04 5.40 -8.49
CA SER A 151 -5.64 5.38 -7.08
C SER A 151 -6.48 6.31 -6.19
N ASP A 152 -7.32 7.17 -6.78
CA ASP A 152 -8.13 8.21 -6.14
C ASP A 152 -9.61 7.81 -5.90
N ALA A 153 -9.97 6.54 -6.17
CA ALA A 153 -11.33 6.04 -6.01
C ALA A 153 -11.76 5.86 -4.53
N TYR A 154 -10.79 5.74 -3.62
CA TYR A 154 -11.00 5.64 -2.16
C TYR A 154 -9.95 6.48 -1.43
N PHE A 155 -10.23 6.83 -0.18
CA PHE A 155 -9.32 7.58 0.70
C PHE A 155 -8.78 8.88 0.10
N ALA A 156 -9.58 9.55 -0.75
CA ALA A 156 -9.25 10.84 -1.35
C ALA A 156 -10.46 11.80 -1.30
N PRO A 157 -10.24 13.11 -1.26
CA PRO A 157 -11.31 14.08 -1.45
C PRO A 157 -12.03 13.83 -2.78
N GLY A 158 -13.38 13.84 -2.75
CA GLY A 158 -14.16 13.57 -3.96
C GLY A 158 -14.24 12.10 -4.42
N ALA A 159 -13.69 11.14 -3.66
CA ALA A 159 -13.72 9.72 -4.00
C ALA A 159 -15.13 9.17 -4.29
N LYS A 160 -16.17 9.68 -3.60
CA LYS A 160 -17.57 9.30 -3.87
C LYS A 160 -17.99 9.70 -5.30
N ARG A 161 -17.69 10.93 -5.71
CA ARG A 161 -17.97 11.43 -7.08
C ARG A 161 -17.15 10.65 -8.11
N ARG A 162 -15.91 10.34 -7.80
CA ARG A 162 -15.03 9.53 -8.67
C ARG A 162 -15.64 8.15 -8.92
N ARG A 163 -16.05 7.43 -7.88
CA ARG A 163 -16.70 6.11 -8.02
C ARG A 163 -18.03 6.17 -8.80
N ALA A 164 -18.84 7.20 -8.60
CA ALA A 164 -20.07 7.39 -9.37
C ALA A 164 -19.76 7.50 -10.88
N ARG A 165 -18.83 8.38 -11.27
CA ARG A 165 -18.40 8.52 -12.67
C ARG A 165 -17.82 7.24 -13.27
N LEU A 166 -17.11 6.42 -12.46
CA LEU A 166 -16.56 5.15 -12.92
C LEU A 166 -17.64 4.10 -13.18
N ARG A 167 -18.75 4.14 -12.44
CA ARG A 167 -19.93 3.27 -12.64
C ARG A 167 -20.76 3.66 -13.85
N GLU A 168 -20.96 4.96 -14.06
CA GLU A 168 -21.69 5.48 -15.23
C GLU A 168 -21.00 5.13 -16.56
N ARG A 169 -19.70 4.91 -16.54
CA ARG A 169 -18.86 4.58 -17.70
C ARG A 169 -18.47 3.09 -17.75
N GLU A 170 -19.36 2.18 -17.39
CA GLU A 170 -19.12 0.73 -17.50
C GLU A 170 -19.13 0.24 -18.96
N GLN A 171 -18.33 0.87 -19.82
CA GLN A 171 -18.08 0.42 -21.18
C GLN A 171 -16.63 -0.06 -21.30
N PRO A 172 -16.33 -0.96 -22.23
CA PRO A 172 -14.96 -1.38 -22.52
C PRO A 172 -14.10 -0.17 -22.87
N THR A 173 -13.06 0.09 -22.09
CA THR A 173 -12.14 1.20 -22.35
C THR A 173 -10.71 0.73 -22.17
N VAL A 174 -9.79 1.24 -23.01
CA VAL A 174 -8.33 1.01 -22.87
C VAL A 174 -7.87 1.36 -21.45
N SER A 175 -8.40 2.45 -20.89
CA SER A 175 -8.06 2.87 -19.51
C SER A 175 -8.48 1.84 -18.45
N THR A 176 -9.58 1.11 -18.65
CA THR A 176 -10.02 0.04 -17.73
C THR A 176 -9.12 -1.18 -17.86
N VAL A 177 -8.77 -1.55 -19.09
CA VAL A 177 -7.84 -2.67 -19.35
C VAL A 177 -6.47 -2.38 -18.75
N LEU A 178 -5.91 -1.18 -19.01
CA LEU A 178 -4.62 -0.75 -18.43
C LEU A 178 -4.64 -0.76 -16.91
N HIS A 179 -5.73 -0.25 -16.29
CA HIS A 179 -5.87 -0.30 -14.84
C HIS A 179 -5.85 -1.74 -14.31
N ASN A 180 -6.60 -2.65 -14.92
CA ASN A 180 -6.67 -4.03 -14.47
C ASN A 180 -5.38 -4.80 -14.70
N LEU A 181 -4.68 -4.55 -15.82
CA LEU A 181 -3.36 -5.10 -16.08
C LEU A 181 -2.35 -4.60 -15.04
N ALA A 182 -2.31 -3.30 -14.78
CA ALA A 182 -1.44 -2.72 -13.77
C ALA A 182 -1.76 -3.26 -12.36
N ALA A 183 -3.03 -3.38 -12.00
CA ALA A 183 -3.47 -4.00 -10.75
C ALA A 183 -3.04 -5.47 -10.64
N PHE A 184 -3.11 -6.21 -11.73
CA PHE A 184 -2.59 -7.58 -11.80
C PHE A 184 -1.08 -7.61 -11.61
N LEU A 185 -0.32 -6.74 -12.29
CA LEU A 185 1.14 -6.68 -12.16
C LEU A 185 1.59 -6.30 -10.75
N ILE A 186 0.87 -5.41 -10.05
CA ILE A 186 1.11 -5.07 -8.64
C ILE A 186 1.00 -6.33 -7.77
N VAL A 187 -0.10 -7.07 -7.91
CA VAL A 187 -0.33 -8.30 -7.13
C VAL A 187 0.64 -9.41 -7.51
N PHE A 188 0.94 -9.55 -8.79
CA PHE A 188 1.90 -10.52 -9.30
C PHE A 188 3.30 -10.24 -8.75
N GLN A 189 3.77 -8.98 -8.80
CA GLN A 189 5.06 -8.59 -8.24
C GLN A 189 5.13 -8.85 -6.73
N THR A 190 4.07 -8.55 -5.99
CA THR A 190 3.99 -8.86 -4.56
C THR A 190 4.08 -10.38 -4.32
N ALA A 191 3.36 -11.18 -5.10
CA ALA A 191 3.41 -12.63 -5.00
C ALA A 191 4.79 -13.21 -5.34
N VAL A 192 5.46 -12.68 -6.37
CA VAL A 192 6.83 -13.08 -6.75
C VAL A 192 7.82 -12.75 -5.64
N LEU A 193 7.72 -11.58 -5.01
CA LEU A 193 8.58 -11.19 -3.89
C LEU A 193 8.46 -12.19 -2.73
N TYR A 194 7.24 -12.50 -2.29
CA TYR A 194 7.03 -13.46 -1.20
C TYR A 194 7.46 -14.89 -1.57
N LEU A 195 7.20 -15.30 -2.80
CA LEU A 195 7.66 -16.60 -3.29
C LEU A 195 9.19 -16.69 -3.27
N ALA A 196 9.88 -15.65 -3.72
CA ALA A 196 11.34 -15.58 -3.68
C ALA A 196 11.87 -15.53 -2.24
N ALA A 197 11.25 -14.71 -1.37
CA ALA A 197 11.65 -14.61 0.04
C ALA A 197 11.48 -15.94 0.78
N GLY A 198 10.34 -16.61 0.59
CA GLY A 198 10.10 -17.94 1.15
C GLY A 198 11.03 -19.02 0.58
N TYR A 199 11.31 -18.97 -0.73
CA TYR A 199 12.27 -19.90 -1.37
C TYR A 199 13.68 -19.76 -0.77
N TRP A 200 14.19 -18.53 -0.66
CA TRP A 200 15.53 -18.31 -0.04
C TRP A 200 15.56 -18.73 1.42
N LYS A 201 14.46 -18.61 2.16
CA LYS A 201 14.37 -19.11 3.54
C LYS A 201 14.40 -20.65 3.57
N ILE A 202 13.65 -21.34 2.71
CA ILE A 202 13.66 -22.81 2.65
C ILE A 202 15.04 -23.35 2.31
N THR A 203 15.80 -22.68 1.44
CA THR A 203 17.15 -23.11 1.04
C THR A 203 18.23 -22.69 2.05
N GLY A 204 17.93 -21.75 2.94
CA GLY A 204 18.85 -21.24 3.95
C GLY A 204 18.95 -22.16 5.18
N LYS A 205 20.16 -22.67 5.49
CA LYS A 205 20.36 -23.63 6.58
C LYS A 205 19.87 -23.13 7.94
N MET A 206 20.12 -21.88 8.32
CA MET A 206 19.63 -21.33 9.59
C MET A 206 18.10 -21.31 9.70
N TRP A 207 17.40 -21.16 8.58
CA TRP A 207 15.94 -21.21 8.53
C TRP A 207 15.44 -22.65 8.61
N GLN A 208 16.12 -23.59 7.93
CA GLN A 208 15.83 -25.03 8.00
C GLN A 208 16.02 -25.57 9.42
N ASP A 209 17.08 -25.13 10.08
CA ASP A 209 17.40 -25.53 11.47
C ASP A 209 16.51 -24.79 12.50
N GLY A 210 15.66 -23.82 12.07
CA GLY A 210 14.78 -23.05 12.94
C GLY A 210 15.46 -22.04 13.84
N VAL A 211 16.75 -21.73 13.59
CA VAL A 211 17.58 -20.85 14.45
C VAL A 211 17.76 -19.44 13.89
N ALA A 212 17.26 -19.13 12.70
CA ALA A 212 17.47 -17.85 12.05
C ALA A 212 17.04 -16.67 12.93
N MET A 213 15.89 -16.74 13.59
CA MET A 213 15.39 -15.67 14.45
C MET A 213 16.25 -15.43 15.69
N TYR A 214 16.91 -16.45 16.19
CA TYR A 214 17.90 -16.31 17.27
C TYR A 214 19.04 -15.38 16.85
N TYR A 215 19.61 -15.58 15.66
CA TYR A 215 20.71 -14.75 15.16
C TYR A 215 20.22 -13.36 14.72
N ILE A 216 19.10 -13.27 14.01
CA ILE A 216 18.54 -12.00 13.53
C ILE A 216 18.26 -11.06 14.71
N SER A 217 17.70 -11.57 15.83
CA SER A 217 17.40 -10.76 17.01
C SER A 217 18.63 -10.19 17.73
N ARG A 218 19.83 -10.60 17.34
CA ARG A 218 21.13 -10.15 17.91
C ARG A 218 21.93 -9.25 16.98
N ILE A 219 21.44 -9.01 15.77
CA ILE A 219 22.03 -8.02 14.87
C ILE A 219 21.78 -6.64 15.46
N THR A 220 22.84 -5.86 15.68
CA THR A 220 22.77 -4.55 16.35
C THR A 220 21.73 -3.61 15.75
N GLY A 221 21.55 -3.62 14.42
CA GLY A 221 20.53 -2.81 13.73
C GLY A 221 19.07 -3.28 13.91
N PHE A 222 18.85 -4.52 14.37
CA PHE A 222 17.52 -5.13 14.49
C PHE A 222 17.15 -5.50 15.94
N GLN A 223 17.95 -5.07 16.90
CA GLN A 223 17.77 -5.35 18.31
C GLN A 223 17.06 -4.18 19.01
N MET A 224 15.75 -4.06 18.85
CA MET A 224 14.99 -2.96 19.46
C MET A 224 14.80 -3.11 20.98
N SER A 225 14.82 -4.33 21.52
CA SER A 225 14.64 -4.56 22.94
C SER A 225 15.30 -5.88 23.43
N ALA A 226 15.73 -5.89 24.70
CA ALA A 226 16.21 -7.10 25.35
C ALA A 226 15.11 -8.18 25.45
N ALA A 227 13.85 -7.77 25.60
CA ALA A 227 12.72 -8.68 25.66
C ALA A 227 12.55 -9.47 24.35
N TYR A 228 12.70 -8.82 23.19
CA TYR A 228 12.68 -9.49 21.89
C TYR A 228 13.82 -10.52 21.77
N THR A 229 15.05 -10.13 22.12
CA THR A 229 16.20 -11.02 22.08
C THR A 229 16.00 -12.21 23.02
N HIS A 230 15.48 -11.98 24.23
CA HIS A 230 15.18 -13.05 25.19
C HIS A 230 14.09 -14.01 24.66
N LEU A 231 13.01 -13.46 24.08
CA LEU A 231 11.93 -14.26 23.49
C LEU A 231 12.47 -15.17 22.37
N MET A 232 13.31 -14.63 21.47
CA MET A 232 13.91 -15.40 20.38
C MET A 232 15.01 -16.37 20.82
N SER A 233 15.46 -16.29 22.09
CA SER A 233 16.37 -17.27 22.69
C SER A 233 15.68 -18.56 23.07
N ASN A 234 14.34 -18.54 23.23
CA ASN A 234 13.57 -19.75 23.43
C ASN A 234 13.52 -20.54 22.11
N ALA A 235 14.08 -21.74 22.09
CA ALA A 235 14.18 -22.56 20.89
C ALA A 235 12.83 -22.84 20.23
N TYR A 236 11.80 -23.13 21.01
CA TYR A 236 10.47 -23.39 20.47
C TYR A 236 9.83 -22.16 19.81
N VAL A 237 9.96 -20.98 20.45
CA VAL A 237 9.41 -19.73 19.92
C VAL A 237 10.17 -19.31 18.66
N GLY A 238 11.52 -19.31 18.71
CA GLY A 238 12.34 -18.96 17.55
C GLY A 238 12.07 -19.84 16.34
N THR A 239 12.01 -21.17 16.56
CA THR A 239 11.70 -22.15 15.51
C THR A 239 10.28 -21.96 14.96
N ALA A 240 9.29 -21.75 15.84
CA ALA A 240 7.92 -21.53 15.41
C ALA A 240 7.78 -20.25 14.54
N VAL A 241 8.47 -19.16 14.91
CA VAL A 241 8.49 -17.91 14.11
C VAL A 241 9.18 -18.12 12.77
N CYS A 242 10.29 -18.87 12.71
CA CYS A 242 10.98 -19.22 11.46
C CYS A 242 10.03 -19.93 10.48
N TYR A 243 9.39 -21.01 10.92
CA TYR A 243 8.51 -21.80 10.05
C TYR A 243 7.19 -21.10 9.75
N PHE A 244 6.64 -20.32 10.70
CA PHE A 244 5.48 -19.47 10.43
C PHE A 244 5.77 -18.48 9.30
N THR A 245 6.90 -17.80 9.34
CA THR A 245 7.32 -16.84 8.31
C THR A 245 7.40 -17.50 6.93
N ILE A 246 8.08 -18.65 6.83
CA ILE A 246 8.18 -19.42 5.59
C ILE A 246 6.78 -19.81 5.08
N ALA A 247 5.94 -20.34 5.97
CA ALA A 247 4.62 -20.85 5.59
C ALA A 247 3.70 -19.74 5.06
N VAL A 248 3.65 -18.58 5.71
CA VAL A 248 2.75 -17.49 5.28
C VAL A 248 3.22 -16.83 3.98
N GLU A 249 4.53 -16.70 3.77
CA GLU A 249 5.10 -16.15 2.54
C GLU A 249 4.83 -17.06 1.34
N LEU A 250 5.10 -18.35 1.45
CA LEU A 250 4.86 -19.31 0.39
C LEU A 250 3.36 -19.58 0.13
N ALA A 251 2.52 -19.38 1.14
CA ALA A 251 1.08 -19.56 1.00
C ALA A 251 0.43 -18.42 0.19
N LEU A 252 1.05 -17.24 0.09
CA LEU A 252 0.40 -16.06 -0.53
C LEU A 252 -0.05 -16.30 -1.98
N PRO A 253 0.79 -16.80 -2.91
CA PRO A 253 0.34 -17.05 -4.29
C PRO A 253 -0.88 -17.96 -4.37
N PHE A 254 -0.93 -19.00 -3.56
CA PHE A 254 -2.05 -19.93 -3.48
C PHE A 254 -3.29 -19.29 -2.85
N ALA A 255 -3.09 -18.45 -1.83
CA ALA A 255 -4.16 -17.71 -1.18
C ALA A 255 -4.83 -16.71 -2.13
N ILE A 256 -4.06 -16.00 -2.95
CA ILE A 256 -4.56 -15.05 -3.97
C ILE A 256 -5.41 -15.77 -5.01
N LEU A 257 -4.98 -16.95 -5.46
CA LEU A 257 -5.68 -17.77 -6.45
C LEU A 257 -6.89 -18.49 -5.88
N SER A 258 -6.96 -18.68 -4.56
CA SER A 258 -8.03 -19.40 -3.89
C SER A 258 -9.41 -18.80 -4.18
N ALA A 259 -10.37 -19.69 -4.51
CA ALA A 259 -11.78 -19.30 -4.60
C ALA A 259 -12.40 -18.98 -3.24
N ARG A 260 -11.79 -19.43 -2.14
CA ARG A 260 -12.28 -19.25 -0.77
C ARG A 260 -11.83 -17.91 -0.18
N PRO A 261 -12.73 -16.93 0.05
CA PRO A 261 -12.33 -15.61 0.51
C PRO A 261 -11.65 -15.60 1.90
N TRP A 262 -11.96 -16.60 2.74
CA TRP A 262 -11.38 -16.70 4.08
C TRP A 262 -9.89 -17.05 4.03
N VAL A 263 -9.46 -17.90 3.08
CA VAL A 263 -8.04 -18.30 2.90
C VAL A 263 -7.21 -17.05 2.59
N ARG A 264 -7.67 -16.25 1.62
CA ARG A 264 -7.00 -15.00 1.23
C ARG A 264 -6.91 -14.00 2.39
N LYS A 265 -8.02 -13.78 3.11
CA LYS A 265 -8.05 -12.87 4.26
C LYS A 265 -7.17 -13.36 5.42
N ALA A 266 -7.19 -14.65 5.73
CA ALA A 266 -6.38 -15.22 6.81
C ALA A 266 -4.88 -15.10 6.49
N ASN A 267 -4.47 -15.43 5.26
CA ASN A 267 -3.06 -15.30 4.87
C ASN A 267 -2.60 -13.83 4.85
N THR A 268 -3.40 -12.91 4.27
CA THR A 268 -3.07 -11.48 4.31
C THR A 268 -2.95 -10.96 5.75
N LEU A 269 -3.89 -11.32 6.63
CA LEU A 269 -3.82 -10.92 8.04
C LEU A 269 -2.57 -11.48 8.75
N ALA A 270 -2.18 -12.72 8.43
CA ALA A 270 -0.97 -13.33 8.98
C ALA A 270 0.31 -12.59 8.50
N LEU A 271 0.37 -12.19 7.24
CA LEU A 271 1.46 -11.37 6.70
C LEU A 271 1.48 -9.97 7.35
N GLU A 272 0.33 -9.31 7.48
CA GLU A 272 0.24 -8.01 8.16
C GLU A 272 0.70 -8.11 9.63
N ALA A 273 0.30 -9.16 10.34
CA ALA A 273 0.76 -9.41 11.71
C ALA A 273 2.27 -9.65 11.77
N MET A 274 2.85 -10.38 10.82
CA MET A 274 4.29 -10.58 10.70
C MET A 274 5.00 -9.24 10.49
N HIS A 275 4.53 -8.39 9.58
CA HIS A 275 5.15 -7.08 9.33
C HIS A 275 5.01 -6.11 10.50
N VAL A 276 3.89 -6.14 11.22
CA VAL A 276 3.75 -5.40 12.49
C VAL A 276 4.78 -5.91 13.51
N GLY A 277 4.98 -7.23 13.60
CA GLY A 277 6.05 -7.82 14.41
C GLY A 277 7.45 -7.31 14.03
N ILE A 278 7.76 -7.25 12.73
CA ILE A 278 9.02 -6.71 12.22
C ILE A 278 9.18 -5.23 12.60
N MET A 279 8.14 -4.42 12.43
CA MET A 279 8.15 -3.00 12.81
C MET A 279 8.45 -2.81 14.30
N VAL A 280 7.77 -3.56 15.16
CA VAL A 280 7.87 -3.40 16.62
C VAL A 280 9.15 -4.02 17.18
N CYS A 281 9.53 -5.20 16.70
CA CYS A 281 10.65 -5.96 17.25
C CYS A 281 12.01 -5.61 16.64
N MET A 282 12.02 -5.22 15.34
CA MET A 282 13.24 -4.95 14.59
C MET A 282 13.42 -3.46 14.24
N GLY A 283 12.41 -2.62 14.48
CA GLY A 283 12.46 -1.18 14.18
C GLY A 283 12.33 -0.82 12.71
N LEU A 284 12.08 -1.79 11.81
CA LEU A 284 11.96 -1.59 10.37
C LEU A 284 10.56 -1.05 10.01
N VAL A 285 10.28 0.18 10.45
CA VAL A 285 8.92 0.76 10.36
C VAL A 285 8.54 1.05 8.91
N CYS A 286 9.40 1.69 8.13
CA CYS A 286 9.11 2.01 6.73
C CYS A 286 8.98 0.74 5.89
N PHE A 287 9.86 -0.24 6.09
CA PHE A 287 9.76 -1.55 5.47
C PHE A 287 8.41 -2.21 5.73
N GLY A 288 8.04 -2.36 7.01
CA GLY A 288 6.78 -3.02 7.39
C GLY A 288 5.54 -2.30 6.85
N LEU A 289 5.53 -0.96 6.88
CA LEU A 289 4.45 -0.17 6.27
C LEU A 289 4.31 -0.45 4.78
N LEU A 290 5.40 -0.39 4.02
CA LEU A 290 5.37 -0.62 2.57
C LEU A 290 4.90 -2.03 2.21
N MET A 291 5.31 -3.03 3.00
CA MET A 291 4.85 -4.41 2.83
C MET A 291 3.36 -4.55 3.13
N ILE A 292 2.87 -3.98 4.23
CA ILE A 292 1.41 -3.94 4.55
C ILE A 292 0.63 -3.24 3.42
N GLY A 293 1.17 -2.15 2.87
CA GLY A 293 0.57 -1.47 1.72
C GLY A 293 0.45 -2.37 0.49
N ALA A 294 1.49 -3.16 0.19
CA ALA A 294 1.47 -4.14 -0.89
C ALA A 294 0.46 -5.26 -0.62
N ASP A 295 0.43 -5.80 0.61
CA ASP A 295 -0.49 -6.86 1.05
C ASP A 295 -1.96 -6.45 0.92
N CYS A 296 -2.28 -5.17 1.19
CA CYS A 296 -3.60 -4.62 0.95
C CYS A 296 -4.08 -4.83 -0.50
N THR A 297 -3.18 -4.85 -1.48
CA THR A 297 -3.57 -5.08 -2.89
C THR A 297 -3.93 -6.54 -3.18
N CYS A 298 -3.52 -7.49 -2.32
CA CYS A 298 -3.83 -8.90 -2.46
C CYS A 298 -5.28 -9.23 -2.14
N LEU A 299 -5.97 -8.38 -1.37
CA LEU A 299 -7.41 -8.49 -1.11
C LEU A 299 -8.24 -7.93 -2.27
N ARG A 300 -9.41 -8.53 -2.54
CA ARG A 300 -10.38 -8.03 -3.51
C ARG A 300 -11.31 -6.99 -2.87
N ASP A 301 -11.89 -6.10 -3.66
CA ASP A 301 -12.83 -5.09 -3.15
C ASP A 301 -14.00 -5.69 -2.36
N ASP A 302 -14.45 -6.91 -2.73
CA ASP A 302 -15.51 -7.63 -2.01
C ASP A 302 -15.05 -8.16 -0.66
N ASP A 303 -13.77 -8.47 -0.49
CA ASP A 303 -13.21 -8.86 0.80
C ASP A 303 -13.27 -7.70 1.78
N TYR A 304 -12.88 -6.50 1.35
CA TYR A 304 -13.00 -5.27 2.14
C TYR A 304 -14.45 -4.95 2.50
N ARG A 305 -15.36 -5.05 1.52
CA ARG A 305 -16.79 -4.80 1.78
C ARG A 305 -17.37 -5.81 2.77
N SER A 306 -16.96 -7.07 2.71
CA SER A 306 -17.41 -8.10 3.64
C SER A 306 -16.86 -7.88 5.05
N LEU A 307 -15.60 -7.44 5.18
CA LEU A 307 -14.99 -7.08 6.46
C LEU A 307 -15.69 -5.86 7.07
N ALA A 308 -15.92 -4.81 6.28
CA ALA A 308 -16.61 -3.61 6.74
C ALA A 308 -18.04 -3.92 7.24
N ARG A 309 -18.77 -4.81 6.56
CA ARG A 309 -20.09 -5.27 7.02
C ARG A 309 -19.99 -5.99 8.37
N ARG A 310 -19.05 -6.92 8.53
CA ARG A 310 -18.84 -7.65 9.79
C ARG A 310 -18.50 -6.71 10.96
N LEU A 311 -17.59 -5.76 10.73
CA LEU A 311 -17.20 -4.77 11.73
C LEU A 311 -18.38 -3.88 12.13
N ARG A 312 -19.23 -3.47 11.18
CA ARG A 312 -20.44 -2.70 11.47
C ARG A 312 -21.42 -3.49 12.34
N THR A 313 -21.71 -4.74 11.96
CA THR A 313 -22.59 -5.62 12.76
C THR A 313 -22.01 -5.88 14.15
N LEU A 314 -20.70 -6.05 14.29
CA LEU A 314 -20.05 -6.21 15.59
C LEU A 314 -20.18 -4.93 16.42
N LYS A 315 -19.93 -3.77 15.83
CA LYS A 315 -20.11 -2.48 16.48
C LYS A 315 -21.55 -2.28 16.96
N GLU A 316 -22.56 -2.60 16.15
CA GLU A 316 -23.97 -2.53 16.48
C GLU A 316 -24.36 -3.48 17.63
N ARG A 317 -23.69 -4.64 17.74
CA ARG A 317 -23.88 -5.59 18.86
C ARG A 317 -23.20 -5.15 20.15
N LEU A 318 -22.07 -4.45 20.07
CA LEU A 318 -21.28 -4.01 21.23
C LEU A 318 -21.75 -2.66 21.80
N LEU A 319 -22.40 -1.82 20.99
CA LEU A 319 -22.96 -0.57 21.48
C LEU A 319 -24.30 -0.85 22.15
N PRO A 320 -24.53 -0.36 23.39
CA PRO A 320 -25.82 -0.48 24.05
C PRO A 320 -26.94 0.12 23.20
N ARG A 321 -28.06 -0.59 23.07
CA ARG A 321 -29.29 -0.08 22.44
C ARG A 321 -29.78 1.15 23.23
N GLY A 322 -29.38 2.34 22.82
CA GLY A 322 -29.75 3.58 23.50
C GLY A 322 -28.85 4.77 23.17
N TRP A 323 -27.70 4.56 22.58
CA TRP A 323 -26.82 5.64 22.11
C TRP A 323 -27.15 6.04 20.67
N SER A 324 -28.33 6.68 20.47
CA SER A 324 -28.55 7.47 19.27
C SER A 324 -27.74 8.78 19.38
N PRO A 325 -26.90 9.15 18.41
CA PRO A 325 -26.37 10.52 18.37
C PRO A 325 -27.55 11.46 18.40
N LEU A 326 -27.54 12.43 19.33
CA LEU A 326 -28.56 13.48 19.38
C LEU A 326 -28.79 14.02 17.97
N PRO A 327 -30.04 14.12 17.51
CA PRO A 327 -30.31 14.77 16.24
C PRO A 327 -29.73 16.17 16.30
N ALA A 328 -28.95 16.55 15.30
CA ALA A 328 -28.47 17.91 15.16
C ALA A 328 -29.68 18.83 15.34
N ARG A 329 -29.72 19.61 16.45
CA ARG A 329 -30.77 20.59 16.70
C ARG A 329 -30.86 21.46 15.45
N GLY A 330 -31.91 21.24 14.69
CA GLY A 330 -32.30 22.15 13.63
C GLY A 330 -32.52 23.52 14.27
N MET A 331 -31.69 24.45 13.91
CA MET A 331 -32.03 25.86 14.14
C MET A 331 -33.30 26.13 13.31
N SER A 332 -34.41 26.22 14.02
CA SER A 332 -35.68 26.75 13.42
C SER A 332 -35.37 28.15 12.87
N PRO A 333 -35.78 28.46 11.68
CA PRO A 333 -35.73 29.84 11.18
C PRO A 333 -36.60 30.70 12.09
N VAL A 334 -36.00 31.71 12.72
CA VAL A 334 -36.74 32.77 13.40
C VAL A 334 -37.64 33.45 12.36
N ALA A 335 -38.94 33.30 12.51
CA ALA A 335 -39.93 34.05 11.75
C ALA A 335 -39.76 35.54 12.10
N ILE A 336 -39.25 36.30 11.16
CA ILE A 336 -39.32 37.77 11.22
C ILE A 336 -40.76 38.15 10.94
N ALA A 337 -41.48 38.50 12.03
CA ALA A 337 -42.80 39.11 11.92
C ALA A 337 -42.63 40.52 11.35
N THR A 338 -42.99 40.66 10.08
CA THR A 338 -43.23 42.00 9.46
C THR A 338 -44.55 42.49 9.96
N GLY A 339 -44.50 43.39 10.95
CA GLY A 339 -45.69 44.22 11.33
C GLY A 339 -46.08 45.14 10.18
N GLN A 340 -47.22 44.89 9.60
CA GLN A 340 -47.97 45.89 8.84
C GLN A 340 -49.05 46.44 9.77
N ASP A 341 -48.75 47.58 10.35
CA ASP A 341 -49.79 48.41 10.95
C ASP A 341 -50.44 49.26 9.84
N GLY A 342 -51.71 48.99 9.62
CA GLY A 342 -52.53 49.82 8.76
C GLY A 342 -52.83 51.15 9.45
N VAL A 343 -52.74 52.22 8.71
CA VAL A 343 -53.35 53.49 9.00
C VAL A 343 -54.44 53.67 7.98
N ALA A 344 -55.70 53.62 8.50
CA ALA A 344 -56.87 54.09 7.81
C ALA A 344 -57.17 55.51 8.34
N ASP A 345 -57.56 56.38 7.38
CA ASP A 345 -58.45 57.53 7.38
C ASP A 345 -58.19 58.70 8.36
N ALA A 346 -57.85 59.87 7.80
CA ALA A 346 -58.69 61.06 7.72
C ALA A 346 -58.02 62.08 6.81
#